data_6cf7558bb207d5e996be2e851d24d064
#
_entry.id   6cf7558bb207d5e996be2e851d24d064
#
_cell.length_a   1.000
_cell.length_b   1.000
_cell.length_c   1.000
_cell.angle_alpha   90.00
_cell.angle_beta   90.00
_cell.angle_gamma   90.00
#
_symmetry.space_group_name_H-M   'P 1'
#
loop_
_entity.id
_entity.type
_entity.pdbx_description
1 polymer ?
#
loop_
_entity_poly.entity_id
_entity_poly.type
_entity_poly.pdbx_seq_one_letter_code
_entity_poly.pdbx_strand_id
1 'polypeptide(L)'
;MQNRNFTVSLVVDQSPEIVFRAITNVRKWWSGYYSEEITGGTENLNDEFTFRAGDGVHYSKQKLVEIIPNKKMVWLVTESRLNFLKKKDEWTGTKIIFEISKKGNKTQILFTHEGLVPEIECFDDCSNAWSLYLQKSLLNLINAGQGQQAKKVNEIAGSKLPGSSKNE
;
A
#
# COMPACT_ATOMS: atom_id res chain seq x y z
N MET A 1 6.80 10.43 -24.84
CA MET A 1 5.71 10.56 -23.86
C MET A 1 6.22 10.31 -22.47
N GLN A 2 5.99 11.22 -21.56
CA GLN A 2 6.48 11.04 -20.26
C GLN A 2 5.53 10.28 -19.39
N ASN A 3 6.06 9.36 -18.58
CA ASN A 3 5.26 8.65 -17.62
C ASN A 3 5.17 9.52 -16.37
N ARG A 4 3.99 9.98 -16.04
CA ARG A 4 3.77 10.87 -14.91
C ARG A 4 3.08 10.19 -13.75
N ASN A 5 2.96 8.87 -13.78
CA ASN A 5 2.37 8.13 -12.67
C ASN A 5 3.23 8.25 -11.43
N PHE A 6 2.59 8.25 -10.28
CA PHE A 6 3.32 8.29 -9.01
C PHE A 6 4.10 7.00 -8.81
N THR A 7 5.38 7.12 -8.48
CA THR A 7 6.24 5.96 -8.25
C THR A 7 7.07 6.16 -6.98
N VAL A 8 7.43 5.04 -6.34
CA VAL A 8 8.36 5.03 -5.21
C VAL A 8 9.32 3.86 -5.44
N SER A 9 10.59 4.09 -5.24
CA SER A 9 11.61 3.03 -5.35
C SER A 9 12.24 2.81 -3.98
N LEU A 10 12.26 1.56 -3.55
CA LEU A 10 12.87 1.18 -2.27
C LEU A 10 13.93 0.11 -2.54
N VAL A 11 15.02 0.13 -1.78
CA VAL A 11 16.06 -0.88 -1.88
C VAL A 11 16.28 -1.45 -0.48
N VAL A 12 16.22 -2.78 -0.38
CA VAL A 12 16.31 -3.47 0.92
C VAL A 12 17.32 -4.61 0.83
N ASP A 13 17.76 -5.07 2.00
CA ASP A 13 18.70 -6.20 2.09
C ASP A 13 18.02 -7.55 2.02
N GLN A 14 16.73 -7.62 2.28
CA GLN A 14 15.99 -8.88 2.33
C GLN A 14 15.80 -9.46 0.93
N SER A 15 15.59 -10.78 0.86
CA SER A 15 15.43 -11.47 -0.42
C SER A 15 14.12 -11.09 -1.11
N PRO A 16 14.04 -11.29 -2.44
CA PRO A 16 12.77 -11.07 -3.14
C PRO A 16 11.61 -11.88 -2.57
N GLU A 17 11.87 -13.07 -2.04
CA GLU A 17 10.83 -13.89 -1.45
C GLU A 17 10.27 -13.25 -0.18
N ILE A 18 11.15 -12.74 0.69
CA ILE A 18 10.71 -12.07 1.90
C ILE A 18 9.95 -10.79 1.55
N VAL A 19 10.43 -10.04 0.57
CA VAL A 19 9.78 -8.81 0.11
C VAL A 19 8.38 -9.11 -0.43
N PHE A 20 8.28 -10.12 -1.29
CA PHE A 20 6.99 -10.48 -1.89
C PHE A 20 5.99 -10.88 -0.81
N ARG A 21 6.44 -11.66 0.15
CA ARG A 21 5.59 -12.12 1.24
C ARG A 21 5.10 -10.95 2.10
N ALA A 22 5.97 -9.96 2.31
CA ALA A 22 5.57 -8.77 3.06
C ALA A 22 4.51 -7.98 2.30
N ILE A 23 4.69 -7.80 0.99
CA ILE A 23 3.74 -7.05 0.17
C ILE A 23 2.36 -7.71 0.19
N THR A 24 2.29 -9.04 0.10
CA THR A 24 1.00 -9.73 0.11
C THR A 24 0.32 -9.66 1.47
N ASN A 25 1.06 -9.36 2.51
CA ASN A 25 0.48 -9.27 3.85
C ASN A 25 -0.02 -7.84 4.10
N VAL A 26 -0.98 -7.44 3.31
CA VAL A 26 -1.44 -6.04 3.23
C VAL A 26 -1.88 -5.50 4.58
N ARG A 27 -2.53 -6.33 5.38
CA ARG A 27 -3.03 -5.90 6.70
C ARG A 27 -1.91 -5.45 7.62
N LYS A 28 -0.68 -5.91 7.39
CA LYS A 28 0.41 -5.59 8.29
C LYS A 28 1.15 -4.33 7.88
N TRP A 29 0.95 -3.82 6.67
CA TRP A 29 1.66 -2.60 6.28
C TRP A 29 0.74 -1.47 5.78
N TRP A 30 -0.40 -1.78 5.19
CA TRP A 30 -1.31 -0.72 4.73
C TRP A 30 -2.25 -0.39 5.89
N SER A 31 -1.66 -0.03 7.01
CA SER A 31 -2.40 0.14 8.26
C SER A 31 -1.55 0.90 9.28
N GLY A 32 -2.16 1.25 10.38
CA GLY A 32 -1.43 1.82 11.52
C GLY A 32 -1.52 3.33 11.66
N TYR A 33 -2.22 4.03 10.76
CA TYR A 33 -2.25 5.49 10.80
C TYR A 33 -3.66 6.09 10.85
N TYR A 34 -4.64 5.47 10.21
CA TYR A 34 -5.97 6.07 10.05
C TYR A 34 -7.10 5.10 10.34
N SER A 35 -6.93 4.21 11.29
CA SER A 35 -7.93 3.19 11.63
C SER A 35 -8.32 2.37 10.41
N GLU A 36 -7.34 1.90 9.69
CA GLU A 36 -7.59 1.16 8.46
C GLU A 36 -8.22 -0.19 8.73
N GLU A 37 -9.14 -0.57 7.86
CA GLU A 37 -9.78 -1.89 7.89
C GLU A 37 -9.64 -2.51 6.51
N ILE A 38 -9.14 -3.73 6.45
CA ILE A 38 -8.98 -4.46 5.21
C ILE A 38 -9.77 -5.74 5.30
N THR A 39 -10.66 -5.95 4.32
CA THR A 39 -11.53 -7.12 4.30
C THR A 39 -11.36 -7.84 2.97
N GLY A 40 -11.20 -9.15 3.00
CA GLY A 40 -11.08 -9.94 1.79
C GLY A 40 -9.72 -10.57 1.65
N GLY A 41 -9.46 -11.17 0.49
CA GLY A 41 -8.22 -11.87 0.23
C GLY A 41 -7.17 -10.99 -0.42
N THR A 42 -5.91 -11.14 0.01
CA THR A 42 -4.82 -10.28 -0.48
C THR A 42 -3.67 -11.08 -1.06
N GLU A 43 -3.82 -12.38 -1.28
CA GLU A 43 -2.68 -13.23 -1.62
C GLU A 43 -2.77 -14.00 -2.92
N ASN A 44 -3.98 -14.26 -3.40
CA ASN A 44 -4.14 -15.14 -4.56
C ASN A 44 -4.70 -14.40 -5.76
N LEU A 45 -4.40 -14.90 -6.96
CA LEU A 45 -4.93 -14.29 -8.17
C LEU A 45 -6.44 -14.26 -8.12
N ASN A 46 -7.01 -13.14 -8.51
CA ASN A 46 -8.45 -12.86 -8.52
C ASN A 46 -9.05 -12.62 -7.13
N ASP A 47 -8.25 -12.66 -6.08
CA ASP A 47 -8.73 -12.22 -4.77
C ASP A 47 -9.14 -10.76 -4.84
N GLU A 48 -10.14 -10.40 -4.05
CA GLU A 48 -10.60 -9.01 -3.93
C GLU A 48 -10.59 -8.61 -2.48
N PHE A 49 -10.11 -7.41 -2.21
CA PHE A 49 -10.14 -6.91 -0.84
C PHE A 49 -10.52 -5.43 -0.84
N THR A 50 -11.14 -5.00 0.26
CA THR A 50 -11.50 -3.60 0.43
C THR A 50 -10.57 -2.96 1.44
N PHE A 51 -10.34 -1.67 1.26
CA PHE A 51 -9.55 -0.84 2.15
C PHE A 51 -10.42 0.33 2.59
N ARG A 52 -10.51 0.53 3.91
CA ARG A 52 -11.28 1.61 4.46
C ARG A 52 -10.42 2.32 5.46
N ALA A 53 -10.36 3.64 5.42
CA ALA A 53 -9.56 4.42 6.35
C ALA A 53 -10.29 5.69 6.73
N GLY A 54 -9.99 6.23 7.92
CA GLY A 54 -10.60 7.47 8.38
C GLY A 54 -12.11 7.37 8.50
N ASP A 55 -12.61 6.27 9.06
CA ASP A 55 -14.04 6.03 9.22
C ASP A 55 -14.81 6.09 7.90
N GLY A 56 -14.16 5.61 6.83
CA GLY A 56 -14.82 5.53 5.53
C GLY A 56 -14.59 6.76 4.64
N VAL A 57 -13.80 7.72 5.10
CA VAL A 57 -13.45 8.85 4.24
C VAL A 57 -12.73 8.36 3.00
N HIS A 58 -11.89 7.34 3.14
CA HIS A 58 -11.24 6.70 2.01
C HIS A 58 -11.73 5.26 1.94
N TYR A 59 -12.34 4.90 0.83
CA TYR A 59 -12.76 3.53 0.58
C TYR A 59 -12.31 3.11 -0.82
N SER A 60 -11.74 1.93 -0.93
CA SER A 60 -11.41 1.39 -2.25
C SER A 60 -11.48 -0.13 -2.22
N LYS A 61 -11.71 -0.72 -3.39
CA LYS A 61 -11.73 -2.17 -3.55
C LYS A 61 -10.73 -2.53 -4.62
N GLN A 62 -9.87 -3.48 -4.32
CA GLN A 62 -8.80 -3.89 -5.21
C GLN A 62 -8.94 -5.35 -5.58
N LYS A 63 -8.65 -5.68 -6.83
CA LYS A 63 -8.63 -7.06 -7.31
C LYS A 63 -7.21 -7.40 -7.75
N LEU A 64 -6.71 -8.55 -7.32
CA LEU A 64 -5.38 -9.02 -7.71
C LEU A 64 -5.47 -9.58 -9.13
N VAL A 65 -4.99 -8.83 -10.10
CA VAL A 65 -5.14 -9.21 -11.52
C VAL A 65 -3.88 -9.80 -12.13
N GLU A 66 -2.73 -9.65 -11.47
CA GLU A 66 -1.50 -10.27 -11.95
C GLU A 66 -0.61 -10.58 -10.76
N ILE A 67 -0.11 -11.81 -10.69
CA ILE A 67 0.82 -12.22 -9.65
C ILE A 67 1.90 -13.07 -10.30
N ILE A 68 3.15 -12.64 -10.17
CA ILE A 68 4.31 -13.43 -10.55
C ILE A 68 5.13 -13.57 -9.27
N PRO A 69 5.15 -14.74 -8.65
CA PRO A 69 5.77 -14.89 -7.32
C PRO A 69 7.19 -14.34 -7.28
N ASN A 70 7.44 -13.54 -6.25
CA ASN A 70 8.72 -12.91 -5.97
C ASN A 70 9.16 -11.87 -7.00
N LYS A 71 8.27 -11.52 -7.95
CA LYS A 71 8.64 -10.56 -9.00
C LYS A 71 7.62 -9.46 -9.22
N LYS A 72 6.33 -9.74 -9.14
CA LYS A 72 5.36 -8.72 -9.51
C LYS A 72 3.98 -8.98 -8.91
N MET A 73 3.30 -7.91 -8.56
CA MET A 73 1.90 -7.98 -8.13
C MET A 73 1.19 -6.75 -8.66
N VAL A 74 0.01 -6.94 -9.24
CA VAL A 74 -0.81 -5.83 -9.74
C VAL A 74 -2.20 -5.93 -9.14
N TRP A 75 -2.66 -4.82 -8.58
CA TRP A 75 -4.03 -4.68 -8.11
C TRP A 75 -4.76 -3.73 -9.06
N LEU A 76 -5.95 -4.10 -9.51
CA LEU A 76 -6.83 -3.19 -10.24
C LEU A 76 -7.83 -2.64 -9.24
N VAL A 77 -7.95 -1.32 -9.17
CA VAL A 77 -8.95 -0.69 -8.29
C VAL A 77 -10.27 -0.75 -9.04
N THR A 78 -11.18 -1.59 -8.54
CA THR A 78 -12.46 -1.81 -9.22
C THR A 78 -13.55 -0.87 -8.71
N GLU A 79 -13.35 -0.31 -7.51
CA GLU A 79 -14.33 0.56 -6.92
C GLU A 79 -13.63 1.51 -5.95
N SER A 80 -14.04 2.75 -5.89
CA SER A 80 -13.44 3.67 -4.94
C SER A 80 -14.41 4.79 -4.56
N ARG A 81 -14.24 5.31 -3.36
CA ARG A 81 -14.98 6.48 -2.90
C ARG A 81 -14.09 7.23 -1.93
N LEU A 82 -13.53 8.33 -2.38
CA LEU A 82 -12.68 9.18 -1.57
C LEU A 82 -13.51 10.43 -1.27
N ASN A 83 -14.11 10.46 -0.09
CA ASN A 83 -15.13 11.45 0.23
C ASN A 83 -14.62 12.87 0.34
N PHE A 84 -13.30 13.05 0.44
CA PHE A 84 -12.72 14.39 0.51
C PHE A 84 -12.51 15.00 -0.89
N LEU A 85 -12.88 14.28 -1.96
CA LEU A 85 -12.70 14.78 -3.32
C LEU A 85 -14.03 15.19 -3.93
N LYS A 86 -13.98 16.06 -4.94
CA LYS A 86 -15.16 16.36 -5.73
C LYS A 86 -15.52 15.17 -6.61
N LYS A 87 -14.54 14.56 -7.27
CA LYS A 87 -14.74 13.36 -8.03
C LYS A 87 -14.31 12.20 -7.16
N LYS A 88 -15.26 11.60 -6.45
CA LYS A 88 -14.96 10.64 -5.40
C LYS A 88 -14.42 9.31 -5.91
N ASP A 89 -14.67 8.98 -7.18
CA ASP A 89 -14.23 7.71 -7.75
C ASP A 89 -12.96 7.82 -8.59
N GLU A 90 -12.10 8.77 -8.27
CA GLU A 90 -10.89 8.98 -9.07
C GLU A 90 -9.97 7.78 -9.14
N TRP A 91 -9.99 6.94 -8.12
CA TRP A 91 -9.12 5.76 -8.13
C TRP A 91 -9.69 4.61 -8.95
N THR A 92 -10.97 4.61 -9.25
CA THR A 92 -11.60 3.49 -9.97
C THR A 92 -10.99 3.35 -11.38
N GLY A 93 -10.53 2.14 -11.69
CA GLY A 93 -9.89 1.87 -12.98
C GLY A 93 -8.38 2.04 -12.97
N THR A 94 -7.81 2.55 -11.89
CA THR A 94 -6.36 2.69 -11.80
C THR A 94 -5.75 1.38 -11.34
N LYS A 95 -4.43 1.25 -11.48
CA LYS A 95 -3.71 0.04 -11.09
C LYS A 95 -2.60 0.36 -10.12
N ILE A 96 -2.42 -0.52 -9.14
CA ILE A 96 -1.35 -0.41 -8.17
C ILE A 96 -0.40 -1.56 -8.44
N ILE A 97 0.86 -1.25 -8.75
CA ILE A 97 1.82 -2.21 -9.28
C ILE A 97 3.06 -2.27 -8.40
N PHE A 98 3.44 -3.48 -8.00
CA PHE A 98 4.69 -3.71 -7.28
C PHE A 98 5.58 -4.58 -8.14
N GLU A 99 6.79 -4.11 -8.43
CA GLU A 99 7.77 -4.87 -9.20
C GLU A 99 9.01 -5.07 -8.36
N ILE A 100 9.48 -6.32 -8.27
CA ILE A 100 10.59 -6.70 -7.41
C ILE A 100 11.71 -7.23 -8.31
N SER A 101 12.93 -6.73 -8.09
CA SER A 101 14.09 -7.16 -8.87
C SER A 101 15.33 -7.18 -8.00
N LYS A 102 16.33 -7.91 -8.44
CA LYS A 102 17.62 -7.91 -7.75
C LYS A 102 18.40 -6.68 -8.18
N LYS A 103 19.13 -6.11 -7.23
CA LYS A 103 20.00 -4.99 -7.53
C LYS A 103 21.30 -5.28 -6.79
N GLY A 104 22.21 -5.98 -7.47
CA GLY A 104 23.41 -6.51 -6.83
C GLY A 104 22.99 -7.58 -5.82
N ASN A 105 23.45 -7.45 -4.58
CA ASN A 105 23.04 -8.37 -3.54
C ASN A 105 21.87 -7.83 -2.72
N LYS A 106 21.19 -6.78 -3.21
CA LYS A 106 20.02 -6.22 -2.56
C LYS A 106 18.79 -6.46 -3.42
N THR A 107 17.64 -6.07 -2.92
CA THR A 107 16.36 -6.21 -3.62
C THR A 107 15.76 -4.84 -3.80
N GLN A 108 15.32 -4.53 -5.01
CA GLN A 108 14.64 -3.28 -5.30
C GLN A 108 13.15 -3.52 -5.47
N ILE A 109 12.35 -2.63 -4.92
CA ILE A 109 10.90 -2.64 -5.10
C ILE A 109 10.55 -1.36 -5.83
N LEU A 110 9.90 -1.49 -6.98
CA LEU A 110 9.37 -0.34 -7.69
C LEU A 110 7.87 -0.36 -7.56
N PHE A 111 7.33 0.65 -6.87
CA PHE A 111 5.90 0.82 -6.69
C PHE A 111 5.40 1.85 -7.68
N THR A 112 4.31 1.56 -8.39
CA THR A 112 3.68 2.52 -9.29
C THR A 112 2.18 2.49 -9.06
N HIS A 113 1.59 3.67 -8.88
CA HIS A 113 0.12 3.77 -8.91
C HIS A 113 -0.23 4.37 -10.27
N GLU A 114 -0.50 3.49 -11.23
CA GLU A 114 -0.79 3.90 -12.60
C GLU A 114 -2.14 4.58 -12.62
N GLY A 115 -2.18 5.80 -13.07
CA GLY A 115 -3.39 6.63 -13.03
C GLY A 115 -3.35 7.69 -11.94
N LEU A 116 -2.44 7.58 -10.98
CA LEU A 116 -2.26 8.62 -9.99
C LEU A 116 -1.27 9.62 -10.57
N VAL A 117 -1.80 10.67 -11.17
CA VAL A 117 -1.02 11.64 -11.93
C VAL A 117 -1.30 13.04 -11.40
N PRO A 118 -0.39 14.01 -11.64
CA PRO A 118 -0.55 15.36 -11.08
C PRO A 118 -1.86 16.05 -11.45
N GLU A 119 -2.49 15.62 -12.54
CA GLU A 119 -3.72 16.27 -13.02
C GLU A 119 -4.96 15.90 -12.21
N ILE A 120 -4.93 14.83 -11.41
CA ILE A 120 -6.12 14.47 -10.65
C ILE A 120 -6.09 15.09 -9.26
N GLU A 121 -7.27 15.30 -8.71
CA GLU A 121 -7.44 16.08 -7.50
C GLU A 121 -6.70 15.51 -6.29
N CYS A 122 -6.68 14.18 -6.14
CA CYS A 122 -6.10 13.60 -4.95
C CYS A 122 -4.57 13.40 -5.03
N PHE A 123 -3.92 13.85 -6.12
CA PHE A 123 -2.52 13.49 -6.33
C PHE A 123 -1.64 13.78 -5.12
N ASP A 124 -1.70 14.98 -4.58
CA ASP A 124 -0.83 15.34 -3.45
C ASP A 124 -1.15 14.52 -2.20
N ASP A 125 -2.42 14.45 -1.83
CA ASP A 125 -2.81 13.71 -0.62
C ASP A 125 -2.53 12.23 -0.75
N CYS A 126 -2.85 11.64 -1.90
CA CYS A 126 -2.67 10.21 -2.09
C CYS A 126 -1.20 9.85 -2.24
N SER A 127 -0.40 10.72 -2.88
CA SER A 127 1.03 10.49 -2.98
C SER A 127 1.69 10.53 -1.62
N ASN A 128 1.31 11.49 -0.79
CA ASN A 128 1.85 11.60 0.56
C ASN A 128 1.48 10.39 1.40
N ALA A 129 0.25 9.92 1.29
CA ALA A 129 -0.19 8.74 2.02
C ALA A 129 0.58 7.50 1.56
N TRP A 130 0.75 7.31 0.25
CA TRP A 130 1.54 6.18 -0.24
C TRP A 130 2.97 6.24 0.28
N SER A 131 3.59 7.42 0.25
CA SER A 131 4.95 7.56 0.75
C SER A 131 5.06 7.15 2.21
N LEU A 132 4.07 7.53 3.01
CA LEU A 132 4.05 7.16 4.42
C LEU A 132 3.93 5.65 4.59
N TYR A 133 2.98 5.02 3.91
CA TYR A 133 2.78 3.57 4.04
C TYR A 133 3.99 2.78 3.52
N LEU A 134 4.58 3.22 2.42
CA LEU A 134 5.67 2.46 1.81
C LEU A 134 7.00 2.69 2.52
N GLN A 135 7.33 3.94 2.78
CA GLN A 135 8.66 4.27 3.30
C GLN A 135 8.78 4.05 4.80
N LYS A 136 7.65 3.98 5.51
CA LYS A 136 7.69 3.69 6.93
C LYS A 136 7.12 2.33 7.23
N SER A 137 5.87 2.08 6.90
CA SER A 137 5.20 0.86 7.32
C SER A 137 5.71 -0.38 6.58
N LEU A 138 5.69 -0.38 5.25
CA LEU A 138 6.15 -1.54 4.50
C LEU A 138 7.64 -1.78 4.69
N LEU A 139 8.42 -0.71 4.67
CA LEU A 139 9.86 -0.85 4.85
C LEU A 139 10.20 -1.43 6.22
N ASN A 140 9.50 -1.00 7.28
CA ASN A 140 9.71 -1.56 8.60
C ASN A 140 9.32 -3.03 8.66
N LEU A 141 8.22 -3.41 8.02
CA LEU A 141 7.81 -4.80 7.99
C LEU A 141 8.88 -5.67 7.31
N ILE A 142 9.42 -5.20 6.19
CA ILE A 142 10.44 -5.94 5.46
C ILE A 142 11.72 -6.04 6.29
N ASN A 143 12.17 -4.93 6.87
CA ASN A 143 13.44 -4.90 7.58
C ASN A 143 13.39 -5.64 8.91
N ALA A 144 12.23 -5.65 9.56
CA ALA A 144 12.09 -6.37 10.81
C ALA A 144 11.93 -7.86 10.60
N GLY A 145 11.67 -8.25 9.35
CA GLY A 145 11.47 -9.66 9.07
C GLY A 145 10.11 -10.16 9.46
N GLN A 146 9.34 -9.42 10.25
CA GLN A 146 8.01 -9.76 10.53
C GLN A 146 7.37 -8.62 11.11
N GLY A 147 6.27 -8.57 11.07
CA GLY A 147 5.58 -7.54 11.29
C GLY A 147 5.72 -6.78 12.38
N GLN A 148 6.10 -5.74 12.19
CA GLN A 148 6.16 -4.84 13.06
C GLN A 148 4.92 -4.25 13.15
N GLN A 149 3.94 -4.61 12.91
CA GLN A 149 2.81 -3.98 12.87
C GLN A 149 2.58 -3.34 13.98
N ALA A 150 2.16 -2.75 13.98
CA ALA A 150 1.88 -2.06 14.87
C ALA A 150 1.70 -2.62 15.99
N LYS A 151 2.09 -2.73 16.66
CA LYS A 151 1.94 -3.31 17.74
C LYS A 151 0.95 -2.84 18.52
N LYS A 152 0.64 -2.92 17.97
CA LYS A 152 0.15 -2.66 18.30
C LYS A 152 -0.49 -2.09 18.54
N VAL A 153 -0.83 -2.06 18.21
CA VAL A 153 -1.03 -1.50 18.35
C VAL A 153 -1.42 -1.37 18.90
N ASN A 154 -1.61 -1.60 19.29
CA ASN A 154 -1.55 -1.36 19.91
C ASN A 154 -1.13 -1.03 20.46
N GLU A 155 -1.01 -0.93 20.74
CA GLU A 155 -0.36 -0.50 21.20
C GLU A 155 -0.16 0.36 20.99
N ILE A 156 -0.49 0.42 20.79
CA ILE A 156 -0.13 1.33 20.75
C ILE A 156 -0.48 1.98 20.51
N ALA A 157 -0.79 1.74 20.62
CA ALA A 157 -0.63 2.41 20.63
C ALA A 157 -0.77 2.96 20.59
N GLY A 158 -1.28 3.00 20.78
CA GLY A 158 -0.98 3.69 21.02
C GLY A 158 -1.00 4.35 20.55
N SER A 159 -1.26 4.29 20.61
CA SER A 159 -0.81 4.98 20.41
C SER A 159 -0.89 5.57 19.77
N LYS A 160 -1.18 5.76 19.69
CA LYS A 160 -0.91 6.44 19.30
C LYS A 160 -1.02 7.07 18.66
N LEU A 161 -1.59 7.09 18.72
CA LEU A 161 -1.41 7.74 18.33
C LEU A 161 -1.59 8.23 17.98
N PRO A 162 -1.72 8.33 18.03
CA PRO A 162 -1.62 8.76 17.90
C PRO A 162 -1.81 8.74 17.59
N GLY A 163 -2.02 8.42 17.12
CA GLY A 163 -1.94 8.08 17.17
C GLY A 163 -1.90 7.81 17.05
N SER A 164 -2.42 7.63 17.04
CA SER A 164 -2.14 7.16 17.23
C SER A 164 -1.94 6.91 17.23
N SER A 165 -2.32 6.75 17.38
CA SER A 165 -1.88 6.30 17.65
C SER A 165 -1.65 5.99 17.58
N LYS A 166 -1.87 5.79 17.73
CA LYS A 166 -1.47 5.26 17.92
C LYS A 166 -1.04 5.22 17.75
N ASN A 167 -1.57 4.94 17.76
CA ASN A 167 -0.93 4.77 17.84
C ASN A 167 -0.50 4.77 17.55
N GLU A 168 -1.01 4.41 17.75
CA GLU A 168 -0.42 4.40 17.91
C GLU A 168 -0.19 4.47 17.74
#